data_35a825607755147e10ff533e6bb77ccc
#
_entry.id   35a825607755147e10ff533e6bb77ccc
#
_cell.length_a   1.000
_cell.length_b   1.000
_cell.length_c   1.000
_cell.angle_alpha   90.00
_cell.angle_beta   90.00
_cell.angle_gamma   90.00
#
_symmetry.space_group_name_H-M   'P 1'
#
loop_
_entity.id
_entity.type
_entity.pdbx_description
1 polymer ?
#
loop_
_entity_poly.entity_id
_entity_poly.type
_entity_poly.pdbx_seq_one_letter_code
_entity_poly.pdbx_strand_id
1 'polypeptide(L)'
;MIRFIARRLVGLIIVLFCVVTITFFLIRLMPGGPFDRERKLPPHIEAELLAKYKLDGPLFTQYVDYLSDLFHGDLRLSTKYRNRTVNEILADCLPVSATLGGIAFCLATSIGVFLGSLAASYQHSWIDRSAMLGALVAISLPAFVIGPLLVLIFAIYFPLFPVGGWGNLQSLVLPSITLAAPYAAYIARLTRASMLEVLTQDFVRTARAKGLPESQVIYKHALRVAILPVVSFLGPLAANLLTGSIVVESIFSIPGAGGFFVNSVLNRDGFLLAGVVIVYCTLLVLFNLVADILYGVLDRRIILYD
;
A
#
# COMPACT_ATOMS: atom_id res chain seq x y z
N MET A 1 -4.92 23.02 -13.98
CA MET A 1 -4.97 21.53 -14.11
C MET A 1 -3.84 20.97 -14.94
N ILE A 2 -3.66 21.32 -16.22
CA ILE A 2 -2.60 20.75 -17.07
C ILE A 2 -1.20 21.02 -16.49
N ARG A 3 -0.91 22.26 -16.08
CA ARG A 3 0.38 22.65 -15.47
C ARG A 3 0.63 21.89 -14.14
N PHE A 4 -0.40 21.70 -13.33
CA PHE A 4 -0.33 20.92 -12.08
C PHE A 4 0.03 19.46 -12.38
N ILE A 5 -0.69 18.81 -13.29
CA ILE A 5 -0.43 17.42 -13.69
C ILE A 5 0.98 17.28 -14.30
N ALA A 6 1.40 18.21 -15.17
CA ALA A 6 2.72 18.19 -15.77
C ALA A 6 3.83 18.28 -14.69
N ARG A 7 3.69 19.19 -13.71
CA ARG A 7 4.63 19.32 -12.59
C ARG A 7 4.71 18.06 -11.76
N ARG A 8 3.56 17.39 -11.50
CA ARG A 8 3.50 16.11 -10.77
C ARG A 8 4.15 14.98 -11.55
N LEU A 9 3.94 14.90 -12.87
CA LEU A 9 4.59 13.92 -13.74
C LEU A 9 6.11 14.11 -13.79
N VAL A 10 6.60 15.35 -13.89
CA VAL A 10 8.04 15.63 -13.81
C VAL A 10 8.60 15.19 -12.45
N GLY A 11 7.91 15.50 -11.36
CA GLY A 11 8.29 15.05 -10.02
C GLY A 11 8.33 13.52 -9.91
N LEU A 12 7.36 12.81 -10.50
CA LEU A 12 7.34 11.35 -10.58
C LEU A 12 8.58 10.80 -11.26
N ILE A 13 8.92 11.32 -12.44
CA ILE A 13 10.11 10.88 -13.21
C ILE A 13 11.39 11.09 -12.38
N ILE A 14 11.53 12.26 -11.75
CA ILE A 14 12.70 12.56 -10.90
C ILE A 14 12.79 11.58 -9.72
N VAL A 15 11.69 11.34 -9.02
CA VAL A 15 11.65 10.40 -7.88
C VAL A 15 12.02 8.99 -8.33
N LEU A 16 11.42 8.50 -9.42
CA LEU A 16 11.75 7.16 -9.94
C LEU A 16 13.21 7.07 -10.37
N PHE A 17 13.73 8.08 -11.05
CA PHE A 17 15.14 8.12 -11.44
C PHE A 17 16.06 8.07 -10.21
N CYS A 18 15.76 8.86 -9.17
CA CYS A 18 16.52 8.83 -7.92
C CYS A 18 16.46 7.46 -7.24
N VAL A 19 15.26 6.86 -7.15
CA VAL A 19 15.06 5.54 -6.53
C VAL A 19 15.85 4.47 -7.29
N VAL A 20 15.74 4.42 -8.62
CA VAL A 20 16.48 3.48 -9.47
C VAL A 20 17.98 3.62 -9.25
N THR A 21 18.49 4.86 -9.30
CA THR A 21 19.91 5.15 -9.14
C THR A 21 20.41 4.75 -7.76
N ILE A 22 19.74 5.18 -6.70
CA ILE A 22 20.11 4.86 -5.31
C ILE A 22 20.07 3.36 -5.09
N THR A 23 19.01 2.68 -5.52
CA THR A 23 18.85 1.22 -5.37
C THR A 23 19.96 0.46 -6.08
N PHE A 24 20.31 0.87 -7.33
CA PHE A 24 21.39 0.26 -8.08
C PHE A 24 22.72 0.33 -7.33
N PHE A 25 23.10 1.52 -6.82
CA PHE A 25 24.35 1.67 -6.09
C PHE A 25 24.33 1.00 -4.72
N LEU A 26 23.23 1.06 -3.98
CA LEU A 26 23.10 0.40 -2.68
C LEU A 26 23.30 -1.12 -2.79
N ILE A 27 22.71 -1.76 -3.81
CA ILE A 27 22.90 -3.20 -4.04
C ILE A 27 24.37 -3.53 -4.33
N ARG A 28 25.08 -2.65 -5.03
CA ARG A 28 26.52 -2.83 -5.32
C ARG A 28 27.43 -2.61 -4.10
N LEU A 29 26.98 -1.81 -3.13
CA LEU A 29 27.71 -1.58 -1.87
C LEU A 29 27.49 -2.69 -0.84
N MET A 30 26.53 -3.58 -1.05
CA MET A 30 26.30 -4.70 -0.15
C MET A 30 27.55 -5.63 -0.15
N PRO A 31 28.08 -5.96 1.04
CA PRO A 31 29.24 -6.85 1.14
C PRO A 31 28.88 -8.25 0.62
N GLY A 32 29.75 -8.80 -0.22
CA GLY A 32 29.53 -10.08 -0.91
C GLY A 32 28.89 -9.90 -2.29
N GLY A 33 29.32 -10.71 -3.25
CA GLY A 33 28.77 -10.71 -4.61
C GLY A 33 27.36 -11.33 -4.66
N PRO A 34 26.59 -11.08 -5.73
CA PRO A 34 25.26 -11.67 -5.91
C PRO A 34 25.28 -13.20 -6.01
N PHE A 35 26.45 -13.76 -6.26
CA PHE A 35 26.68 -15.21 -6.38
C PHE A 35 27.48 -15.79 -5.21
N ASP A 36 27.90 -14.98 -4.24
CA ASP A 36 28.57 -15.48 -3.04
C ASP A 36 27.63 -16.42 -2.28
N ARG A 37 28.05 -17.67 -2.20
CA ARG A 37 27.42 -18.72 -1.40
C ARG A 37 28.41 -19.12 -0.31
N GLU A 38 27.95 -19.92 0.66
CA GLU A 38 28.81 -20.55 1.67
C GLU A 38 29.98 -21.37 1.04
N ARG A 39 29.83 -21.83 -0.19
CA ARG A 39 30.90 -22.42 -1.03
C ARG A 39 31.24 -21.47 -2.18
N LYS A 40 32.52 -21.08 -2.28
CA LYS A 40 33.05 -20.34 -3.43
C LYS A 40 32.80 -21.13 -4.71
N LEU A 41 32.26 -20.49 -5.72
CA LEU A 41 32.07 -21.05 -7.05
C LEU A 41 33.44 -21.22 -7.73
N PRO A 42 33.63 -22.25 -8.59
CA PRO A 42 34.79 -22.31 -9.47
C PRO A 42 34.90 -21.04 -10.32
N PRO A 43 36.13 -20.48 -10.52
CA PRO A 43 36.28 -19.15 -11.17
C PRO A 43 35.65 -19.06 -12.57
N HIS A 44 35.67 -20.18 -13.34
CA HIS A 44 35.06 -20.21 -14.68
C HIS A 44 33.54 -20.11 -14.64
N ILE A 45 32.88 -20.71 -13.64
CA ILE A 45 31.41 -20.63 -13.47
C ILE A 45 31.03 -19.24 -13.00
N GLU A 46 31.83 -18.63 -12.12
CA GLU A 46 31.58 -17.27 -11.66
C GLU A 46 31.67 -16.26 -12.82
N ALA A 47 32.72 -16.39 -13.68
CA ALA A 47 32.88 -15.55 -14.86
C ALA A 47 31.70 -15.70 -15.85
N GLU A 48 31.25 -16.94 -16.09
CA GLU A 48 30.08 -17.20 -16.95
C GLU A 48 28.78 -16.56 -16.37
N LEU A 49 28.58 -16.65 -15.06
CA LEU A 49 27.45 -16.03 -14.40
C LEU A 49 27.52 -14.49 -14.47
N LEU A 50 28.69 -13.90 -14.21
CA LEU A 50 28.90 -12.46 -14.33
C LEU A 50 28.57 -11.96 -15.74
N ALA A 51 29.03 -12.66 -16.77
CA ALA A 51 28.72 -12.33 -18.16
C ALA A 51 27.23 -12.49 -18.47
N LYS A 52 26.58 -13.59 -18.01
CA LYS A 52 25.15 -13.83 -18.20
C LYS A 52 24.28 -12.71 -17.62
N TYR A 53 24.68 -12.16 -16.47
CA TYR A 53 23.94 -11.10 -15.76
C TYR A 53 24.44 -9.70 -16.11
N LYS A 54 25.33 -9.54 -17.10
CA LYS A 54 25.96 -8.27 -17.51
C LYS A 54 26.64 -7.53 -16.33
N LEU A 55 27.38 -8.27 -15.51
CA LEU A 55 28.05 -7.76 -14.31
C LEU A 55 29.57 -7.73 -14.44
N ASP A 56 30.11 -8.10 -15.60
CA ASP A 56 31.54 -8.19 -15.94
C ASP A 56 32.15 -6.86 -16.41
N GLY A 57 31.33 -5.87 -16.78
CA GLY A 57 31.79 -4.56 -17.27
C GLY A 57 32.04 -3.54 -16.14
N PRO A 58 32.57 -2.34 -16.50
CA PRO A 58 32.70 -1.21 -15.57
C PRO A 58 31.36 -0.81 -14.97
N LEU A 59 31.34 -0.31 -13.72
CA LEU A 59 30.11 0.08 -13.01
C LEU A 59 29.22 1.05 -13.80
N PHE A 60 29.84 2.00 -14.50
CA PHE A 60 29.09 2.96 -15.32
C PHE A 60 28.36 2.27 -16.48
N THR A 61 29.02 1.33 -17.19
CA THR A 61 28.39 0.56 -18.26
C THR A 61 27.24 -0.29 -17.72
N GLN A 62 27.46 -0.98 -16.61
CA GLN A 62 26.39 -1.76 -15.93
C GLN A 62 25.18 -0.90 -15.57
N TYR A 63 25.42 0.36 -15.12
CA TYR A 63 24.35 1.29 -14.79
C TYR A 63 23.58 1.77 -16.03
N VAL A 64 24.28 2.13 -17.11
CA VAL A 64 23.64 2.54 -18.36
C VAL A 64 22.83 1.39 -18.96
N ASP A 65 23.39 0.17 -19.00
CA ASP A 65 22.68 -1.02 -19.48
C ASP A 65 21.46 -1.33 -18.61
N TYR A 66 21.56 -1.14 -17.29
CA TYR A 66 20.43 -1.32 -16.39
C TYR A 66 19.31 -0.30 -16.65
N LEU A 67 19.65 0.97 -16.85
CA LEU A 67 18.67 1.99 -17.22
C LEU A 67 18.03 1.68 -18.57
N SER A 68 18.82 1.25 -19.56
CA SER A 68 18.30 0.84 -20.87
C SER A 68 17.33 -0.33 -20.77
N ASP A 69 17.67 -1.38 -20.02
CA ASP A 69 16.79 -2.53 -19.80
C ASP A 69 15.47 -2.09 -19.14
N LEU A 70 15.53 -1.21 -18.11
CA LEU A 70 14.35 -0.66 -17.45
C LEU A 70 13.45 0.15 -18.40
N PHE A 71 14.03 0.94 -19.31
CA PHE A 71 13.26 1.67 -20.31
C PHE A 71 12.47 0.75 -21.25
N HIS A 72 12.97 -0.48 -21.48
CA HIS A 72 12.29 -1.50 -22.25
C HIS A 72 11.36 -2.38 -21.40
N GLY A 73 11.22 -2.07 -20.10
CA GLY A 73 10.39 -2.82 -19.17
C GLY A 73 11.01 -4.15 -18.72
N ASP A 74 12.30 -4.37 -18.97
CA ASP A 74 13.02 -5.57 -18.54
C ASP A 74 13.67 -5.33 -17.16
N LEU A 75 13.17 -6.03 -16.15
CA LEU A 75 13.71 -6.03 -14.79
C LEU A 75 14.82 -7.06 -14.57
N ARG A 76 15.27 -7.71 -15.66
CA ARG A 76 16.31 -8.75 -15.68
C ARG A 76 15.91 -10.07 -15.02
N LEU A 77 16.87 -11.01 -15.02
CA LEU A 77 16.71 -12.32 -14.41
C LEU A 77 16.99 -12.27 -12.90
N SER A 78 16.20 -13.00 -12.12
CA SER A 78 16.51 -13.25 -10.71
C SER A 78 17.82 -14.06 -10.57
N THR A 79 18.65 -13.71 -9.59
CA THR A 79 19.89 -14.43 -9.31
C THR A 79 19.65 -15.71 -8.47
N LYS A 80 18.48 -15.85 -7.88
CA LYS A 80 18.13 -16.96 -6.96
C LYS A 80 17.05 -17.88 -7.52
N TYR A 81 16.07 -17.35 -8.20
CA TYR A 81 15.02 -18.14 -8.84
C TYR A 81 15.47 -18.53 -10.25
N ARG A 82 15.89 -19.79 -10.41
CA ARG A 82 16.46 -20.31 -11.68
C ARG A 82 15.50 -20.10 -12.85
N ASN A 83 16.01 -19.52 -13.93
CA ASN A 83 15.30 -19.31 -15.20
C ASN A 83 13.98 -18.52 -15.06
N ARG A 84 13.85 -17.68 -14.03
CA ARG A 84 12.72 -16.78 -13.87
C ARG A 84 13.18 -15.33 -13.97
N THR A 85 12.48 -14.57 -14.78
CA THR A 85 12.65 -13.12 -14.83
C THR A 85 11.98 -12.47 -13.63
N VAL A 86 12.48 -11.32 -13.22
CA VAL A 86 11.84 -10.51 -12.16
C VAL A 86 10.42 -10.11 -12.58
N ASN A 87 10.22 -9.82 -13.88
CA ASN A 87 8.91 -9.52 -14.45
C ASN A 87 7.90 -10.64 -14.22
N GLU A 88 8.27 -11.89 -14.49
CA GLU A 88 7.40 -13.06 -14.26
C GLU A 88 7.06 -13.22 -12.78
N ILE A 89 8.06 -13.08 -11.89
CA ILE A 89 7.84 -13.20 -10.45
C ILE A 89 6.84 -12.13 -9.98
N LEU A 90 7.03 -10.88 -10.42
CA LEU A 90 6.16 -9.78 -10.05
C LEU A 90 4.77 -9.91 -10.68
N ALA A 91 4.66 -10.39 -11.92
CA ALA A 91 3.37 -10.65 -12.56
C ALA A 91 2.54 -11.71 -11.82
N ASP A 92 3.18 -12.70 -11.20
CA ASP A 92 2.50 -13.73 -10.41
C ASP A 92 2.08 -13.21 -9.02
N CYS A 93 2.93 -12.49 -8.32
CA CYS A 93 2.68 -12.13 -6.92
C CYS A 93 1.95 -10.79 -6.71
N LEU A 94 2.12 -9.81 -7.60
CA LEU A 94 1.46 -8.50 -7.46
C LEU A 94 -0.06 -8.56 -7.52
N PRO A 95 -0.70 -9.33 -8.43
CA PRO A 95 -2.17 -9.46 -8.44
C PRO A 95 -2.71 -10.05 -7.14
N VAL A 96 -1.96 -10.94 -6.49
CA VAL A 96 -2.33 -11.53 -5.20
C VAL A 96 -2.34 -10.45 -4.11
N SER A 97 -1.23 -9.72 -3.96
CA SER A 97 -1.13 -8.62 -3.00
C SER A 97 -2.13 -7.51 -3.29
N ALA A 98 -2.32 -7.15 -4.57
CA ALA A 98 -3.27 -6.13 -4.99
C ALA A 98 -4.72 -6.52 -4.69
N THR A 99 -5.09 -7.80 -4.85
CA THR A 99 -6.42 -8.29 -4.51
C THR A 99 -6.66 -8.20 -3.00
N LEU A 100 -5.73 -8.71 -2.19
CA LEU A 100 -5.82 -8.61 -0.73
C LEU A 100 -5.87 -7.16 -0.27
N GLY A 101 -4.95 -6.34 -0.77
CA GLY A 101 -4.86 -4.92 -0.46
C GLY A 101 -6.09 -4.13 -0.90
N GLY A 102 -6.65 -4.44 -2.08
CA GLY A 102 -7.87 -3.83 -2.60
C GLY A 102 -9.09 -4.11 -1.74
N ILE A 103 -9.28 -5.36 -1.30
CA ILE A 103 -10.35 -5.72 -0.36
C ILE A 103 -10.14 -4.99 0.97
N ALA A 104 -8.92 -5.01 1.51
CA ALA A 104 -8.59 -4.32 2.76
C ALA A 104 -8.80 -2.80 2.65
N PHE A 105 -8.45 -2.19 1.52
CA PHE A 105 -8.68 -0.77 1.24
C PHE A 105 -10.17 -0.40 1.24
N CYS A 106 -11.00 -1.20 0.54
CA CYS A 106 -12.44 -1.01 0.52
C CYS A 106 -13.06 -1.17 1.91
N LEU A 107 -12.65 -2.20 2.66
CA LEU A 107 -13.10 -2.42 4.03
C LEU A 107 -12.68 -1.29 4.96
N ALA A 108 -11.41 -0.89 4.93
CA ALA A 108 -10.89 0.19 5.78
C ALA A 108 -11.61 1.51 5.53
N THR A 109 -11.80 1.85 4.25
CA THR A 109 -12.45 3.10 3.86
C THR A 109 -13.93 3.10 4.24
N SER A 110 -14.66 2.04 3.87
CA SER A 110 -16.10 1.94 4.11
C SER A 110 -16.43 1.90 5.60
N ILE A 111 -15.77 1.02 6.35
CA ILE A 111 -15.99 0.87 7.79
C ILE A 111 -15.54 2.13 8.53
N GLY A 112 -14.38 2.67 8.16
CA GLY A 112 -13.83 3.86 8.80
C GLY A 112 -14.71 5.09 8.63
N VAL A 113 -15.14 5.38 7.40
CA VAL A 113 -16.06 6.51 7.12
C VAL A 113 -17.41 6.30 7.81
N PHE A 114 -17.97 5.08 7.75
CA PHE A 114 -19.24 4.77 8.40
C PHE A 114 -19.16 4.95 9.93
N LEU A 115 -18.21 4.33 10.59
CA LEU A 115 -18.05 4.41 12.05
C LEU A 115 -17.71 5.84 12.50
N GLY A 116 -16.87 6.57 11.75
CA GLY A 116 -16.51 7.94 12.06
C GLY A 116 -17.70 8.91 11.93
N SER A 117 -18.50 8.78 10.86
CA SER A 117 -19.69 9.57 10.67
C SER A 117 -20.78 9.25 11.71
N LEU A 118 -20.94 7.97 12.05
CA LEU A 118 -21.86 7.54 13.10
C LEU A 118 -21.46 8.09 14.48
N ALA A 119 -20.18 7.98 14.83
CA ALA A 119 -19.64 8.49 16.09
C ALA A 119 -19.81 10.03 16.20
N ALA A 120 -19.60 10.77 15.10
CA ALA A 120 -19.81 12.21 15.08
C ALA A 120 -21.30 12.59 15.22
N SER A 121 -22.18 11.83 14.58
CA SER A 121 -23.65 12.07 14.63
C SER A 121 -24.23 11.85 16.03
N TYR A 122 -23.66 10.92 16.79
CA TYR A 122 -24.07 10.59 18.16
C TYR A 122 -22.99 11.00 19.17
N GLN A 123 -22.44 12.21 19.01
CA GLN A 123 -21.38 12.73 19.88
C GLN A 123 -21.72 12.61 21.38
N HIS A 124 -20.72 12.21 22.18
CA HIS A 124 -20.82 11.97 23.64
C HIS A 124 -21.72 10.79 24.07
N SER A 125 -22.36 10.08 23.13
CA SER A 125 -23.15 8.88 23.42
C SER A 125 -22.24 7.66 23.67
N TRP A 126 -22.88 6.55 24.10
CA TRP A 126 -22.18 5.27 24.22
C TRP A 126 -21.68 4.75 22.85
N ILE A 127 -22.40 5.07 21.75
CA ILE A 127 -21.99 4.70 20.37
C ILE A 127 -20.66 5.36 20.02
N ASP A 128 -20.55 6.68 20.27
CA ASP A 128 -19.30 7.41 20.05
C ASP A 128 -18.14 6.84 20.87
N ARG A 129 -18.38 6.61 22.16
CA ARG A 129 -17.35 6.09 23.07
C ARG A 129 -16.89 4.69 22.67
N SER A 130 -17.81 3.78 22.35
CA SER A 130 -17.47 2.41 21.95
C SER A 130 -16.75 2.37 20.60
N ALA A 131 -17.18 3.16 19.61
CA ALA A 131 -16.51 3.26 18.31
C ALA A 131 -15.09 3.80 18.48
N MET A 132 -14.88 4.84 19.30
CA MET A 132 -13.55 5.41 19.50
C MET A 132 -12.64 4.51 20.37
N LEU A 133 -13.18 3.80 21.35
CA LEU A 133 -12.44 2.79 22.11
C LEU A 133 -12.02 1.62 21.20
N GLY A 134 -12.93 1.10 20.38
CA GLY A 134 -12.60 0.08 19.39
C GLY A 134 -11.53 0.53 18.39
N ALA A 135 -11.62 1.76 17.92
CA ALA A 135 -10.61 2.36 17.06
C ALA A 135 -9.25 2.50 17.77
N LEU A 136 -9.24 2.88 19.04
CA LEU A 136 -8.01 2.97 19.84
C LEU A 136 -7.34 1.59 19.96
N VAL A 137 -8.11 0.56 20.29
CA VAL A 137 -7.59 -0.82 20.38
C VAL A 137 -7.04 -1.30 19.04
N ALA A 138 -7.76 -1.08 17.94
CA ALA A 138 -7.35 -1.52 16.61
C ALA A 138 -6.07 -0.81 16.12
N ILE A 139 -5.86 0.46 16.46
CA ILE A 139 -4.60 1.18 16.13
C ILE A 139 -3.45 0.72 17.04
N SER A 140 -3.74 0.40 18.32
CA SER A 140 -2.70 0.06 19.29
C SER A 140 -2.16 -1.35 19.11
N LEU A 141 -2.92 -2.24 18.50
CA LEU A 141 -2.51 -3.62 18.27
C LEU A 141 -1.79 -3.75 16.92
N PRO A 142 -0.55 -4.26 16.92
CA PRO A 142 0.15 -4.59 15.67
C PRO A 142 -0.57 -5.68 14.87
N ALA A 143 -0.47 -5.65 13.54
CA ALA A 143 -1.10 -6.63 12.66
C ALA A 143 -0.71 -8.09 12.98
N PHE A 144 0.55 -8.30 13.42
CA PHE A 144 1.02 -9.64 13.82
C PHE A 144 0.38 -10.17 15.11
N VAL A 145 -0.32 -9.31 15.86
CA VAL A 145 -1.14 -9.72 17.02
C VAL A 145 -2.59 -9.91 16.58
N ILE A 146 -3.12 -8.98 15.78
CA ILE A 146 -4.52 -9.05 15.29
C ILE A 146 -4.75 -10.33 14.47
N GLY A 147 -3.84 -10.64 13.53
CA GLY A 147 -3.96 -11.81 12.65
C GLY A 147 -4.14 -13.13 13.42
N PRO A 148 -3.17 -13.52 14.26
CA PRO A 148 -3.29 -14.74 15.06
C PRO A 148 -4.50 -14.76 15.99
N LEU A 149 -4.91 -13.62 16.56
CA LEU A 149 -6.13 -13.54 17.40
C LEU A 149 -7.39 -13.82 16.57
N LEU A 150 -7.50 -13.27 15.35
CA LEU A 150 -8.62 -13.57 14.47
C LEU A 150 -8.62 -15.03 14.02
N VAL A 151 -7.46 -15.62 13.75
CA VAL A 151 -7.33 -17.06 13.45
C VAL A 151 -7.78 -17.89 14.63
N LEU A 152 -7.31 -17.57 15.85
CA LEU A 152 -7.70 -18.30 17.07
C LEU A 152 -9.21 -18.27 17.27
N ILE A 153 -9.83 -17.09 17.14
CA ILE A 153 -11.27 -16.92 17.40
C ILE A 153 -12.10 -17.51 16.25
N PHE A 154 -11.85 -17.14 15.00
CA PHE A 154 -12.74 -17.39 13.87
C PHE A 154 -12.36 -18.58 12.99
N ALA A 155 -11.19 -19.17 13.18
CA ALA A 155 -10.80 -20.37 12.47
C ALA A 155 -10.67 -21.59 13.39
N ILE A 156 -10.32 -21.40 14.67
CA ILE A 156 -10.10 -22.50 15.62
C ILE A 156 -11.29 -22.66 16.57
N TYR A 157 -11.67 -21.61 17.33
CA TYR A 157 -12.80 -21.72 18.28
C TYR A 157 -14.16 -21.71 17.59
N PHE A 158 -14.36 -20.80 16.64
CA PHE A 158 -15.56 -20.73 15.82
C PHE A 158 -15.14 -20.99 14.37
N PRO A 159 -15.10 -22.24 13.88
CA PRO A 159 -14.55 -22.59 12.55
C PRO A 159 -15.42 -22.05 11.39
N LEU A 160 -15.48 -20.72 11.30
CA LEU A 160 -16.23 -19.98 10.27
C LEU A 160 -15.38 -19.72 9.02
N PHE A 161 -14.07 -19.56 9.21
CA PHE A 161 -13.13 -19.22 8.12
C PHE A 161 -11.90 -20.13 8.19
N PRO A 162 -11.22 -20.38 7.05
CA PRO A 162 -9.96 -21.11 7.04
C PRO A 162 -8.84 -20.30 7.72
N VAL A 163 -7.85 -21.01 8.27
CA VAL A 163 -6.68 -20.41 8.94
C VAL A 163 -5.90 -19.49 7.98
N GLY A 164 -5.84 -19.83 6.70
CA GLY A 164 -5.10 -19.06 5.68
C GLY A 164 -5.16 -19.77 4.32
N GLY A 165 -4.26 -19.39 3.44
CA GLY A 165 -4.18 -19.89 2.07
C GLY A 165 -4.74 -18.91 1.04
N TRP A 166 -4.68 -19.34 -0.24
CA TRP A 166 -5.09 -18.56 -1.40
C TRP A 166 -5.97 -19.42 -2.30
N GLY A 167 -6.93 -18.82 -3.00
CA GLY A 167 -7.73 -19.50 -4.01
C GLY A 167 -9.24 -19.53 -3.77
N ASN A 168 -9.72 -19.12 -2.58
CA ASN A 168 -11.14 -18.94 -2.32
C ASN A 168 -11.42 -17.64 -1.57
N LEU A 169 -12.66 -17.14 -1.65
CA LEU A 169 -13.06 -15.88 -1.01
C LEU A 169 -13.03 -15.96 0.52
N GLN A 170 -13.30 -17.12 1.10
CA GLN A 170 -13.32 -17.30 2.55
C GLN A 170 -11.92 -17.14 3.16
N SER A 171 -10.86 -17.57 2.44
CA SER A 171 -9.48 -17.41 2.90
C SER A 171 -9.00 -15.97 2.89
N LEU A 172 -9.69 -15.07 2.20
CA LEU A 172 -9.35 -13.64 2.15
C LEU A 172 -9.96 -12.83 3.30
N VAL A 173 -10.97 -13.36 4.01
CA VAL A 173 -11.72 -12.59 5.01
C VAL A 173 -10.84 -12.18 6.19
N LEU A 174 -10.21 -13.15 6.86
CA LEU A 174 -9.37 -12.86 8.03
C LEU A 174 -8.14 -12.01 7.69
N PRO A 175 -7.37 -12.30 6.61
CA PRO A 175 -6.27 -11.45 6.19
C PRO A 175 -6.69 -10.01 5.87
N SER A 176 -7.82 -9.86 5.14
CA SER A 176 -8.33 -8.52 4.77
C SER A 176 -8.76 -7.71 5.98
N ILE A 177 -9.43 -8.34 6.95
CA ILE A 177 -9.81 -7.67 8.22
C ILE A 177 -8.55 -7.30 9.01
N THR A 178 -7.57 -8.21 9.12
CA THR A 178 -6.31 -7.96 9.81
C THR A 178 -5.59 -6.75 9.24
N LEU A 179 -5.53 -6.67 7.90
CA LEU A 179 -4.87 -5.58 7.20
C LEU A 179 -5.67 -4.28 7.26
N ALA A 180 -7.00 -4.35 7.20
CA ALA A 180 -7.89 -3.19 7.19
C ALA A 180 -8.06 -2.54 8.58
N ALA A 181 -8.03 -3.31 9.66
CA ALA A 181 -8.45 -2.84 10.99
C ALA A 181 -7.73 -1.57 11.49
N PRO A 182 -6.39 -1.45 11.45
CA PRO A 182 -5.71 -0.24 11.90
C PRO A 182 -6.07 0.98 11.06
N TYR A 183 -6.22 0.80 9.75
CA TYR A 183 -6.54 1.88 8.83
C TYR A 183 -8.01 2.30 8.91
N ALA A 184 -8.93 1.36 9.08
CA ALA A 184 -10.34 1.65 9.36
C ALA A 184 -10.49 2.50 10.63
N ALA A 185 -9.76 2.15 11.67
CA ALA A 185 -9.73 2.87 12.92
C ALA A 185 -9.15 4.30 12.77
N TYR A 186 -8.07 4.45 12.00
CA TYR A 186 -7.50 5.75 11.69
C TYR A 186 -8.49 6.63 10.89
N ILE A 187 -9.11 6.07 9.83
CA ILE A 187 -10.11 6.76 9.01
C ILE A 187 -11.34 7.14 9.86
N ALA A 188 -11.81 6.27 10.75
CA ALA A 188 -12.92 6.55 11.63
C ALA A 188 -12.65 7.77 12.54
N ARG A 189 -11.47 7.84 13.15
CA ARG A 189 -11.06 8.99 13.97
C ARG A 189 -10.94 10.26 13.15
N LEU A 190 -10.33 10.18 11.96
CA LEU A 190 -10.19 11.32 11.05
C LEU A 190 -11.57 11.84 10.59
N THR A 191 -12.43 10.93 10.15
CA THR A 191 -13.81 11.27 9.74
C THR A 191 -14.58 11.91 10.87
N ARG A 192 -14.52 11.32 12.08
CA ARG A 192 -15.20 11.88 13.25
C ARG A 192 -14.73 13.31 13.55
N ALA A 193 -13.43 13.53 13.60
CA ALA A 193 -12.87 14.84 13.90
C ALA A 193 -13.32 15.89 12.88
N SER A 194 -13.19 15.59 11.59
CA SER A 194 -13.61 16.49 10.51
C SER A 194 -15.12 16.72 10.49
N MET A 195 -15.93 15.69 10.76
CA MET A 195 -17.38 15.83 10.86
C MET A 195 -17.80 16.75 11.99
N LEU A 196 -17.19 16.66 13.17
CA LEU A 196 -17.51 17.52 14.31
C LEU A 196 -17.21 18.99 14.00
N GLU A 197 -16.13 19.27 13.28
CA GLU A 197 -15.80 20.63 12.82
C GLU A 197 -16.82 21.15 11.81
N VAL A 198 -17.18 20.33 10.82
CA VAL A 198 -18.11 20.70 9.75
C VAL A 198 -19.54 20.88 10.28
N LEU A 199 -20.00 20.06 11.23
CA LEU A 199 -21.34 20.12 11.79
C LEU A 199 -21.64 21.44 12.53
N THR A 200 -20.64 22.22 12.90
CA THR A 200 -20.78 23.55 13.52
C THR A 200 -20.87 24.70 12.53
N GLN A 201 -20.61 24.46 11.23
CA GLN A 201 -20.55 25.49 10.19
C GLN A 201 -21.94 26.04 9.80
N ASP A 202 -22.00 27.28 9.33
CA ASP A 202 -23.25 28.00 9.04
C ASP A 202 -24.09 27.36 7.92
N PHE A 203 -23.48 26.74 6.91
CA PHE A 203 -24.25 26.07 5.87
C PHE A 203 -25.02 24.85 6.42
N VAL A 204 -24.49 24.17 7.45
CA VAL A 204 -25.18 23.07 8.12
C VAL A 204 -26.36 23.62 8.95
N ARG A 205 -26.16 24.74 9.67
CA ARG A 205 -27.26 25.43 10.38
C ARG A 205 -28.35 25.88 9.41
N THR A 206 -27.97 26.41 8.25
CA THR A 206 -28.90 26.79 7.19
C THR A 206 -29.69 25.59 6.66
N ALA A 207 -29.06 24.45 6.46
CA ALA A 207 -29.72 23.22 6.02
C ALA A 207 -30.78 22.75 7.03
N ARG A 208 -30.47 22.80 8.34
CA ARG A 208 -31.40 22.49 9.42
C ARG A 208 -32.56 23.50 9.49
N ALA A 209 -32.25 24.78 9.35
CA ALA A 209 -33.28 25.86 9.34
C ALA A 209 -34.27 25.73 8.17
N LYS A 210 -33.84 25.13 7.04
CA LYS A 210 -34.72 24.79 5.89
C LYS A 210 -35.58 23.54 6.12
N GLY A 211 -35.53 22.92 7.30
CA GLY A 211 -36.35 21.75 7.65
C GLY A 211 -35.88 20.44 7.02
N LEU A 212 -34.62 20.34 6.55
CA LEU A 212 -34.09 19.09 6.02
C LEU A 212 -33.97 18.04 7.13
N PRO A 213 -34.30 16.76 6.84
CA PRO A 213 -34.11 15.68 7.83
C PRO A 213 -32.64 15.52 8.17
N GLU A 214 -32.34 15.19 9.44
CA GLU A 214 -30.97 15.15 9.97
C GLU A 214 -30.05 14.19 9.17
N SER A 215 -30.58 13.08 8.67
CA SER A 215 -29.85 12.18 7.79
C SER A 215 -29.36 12.86 6.51
N GLN A 216 -30.16 13.73 5.90
CA GLN A 216 -29.70 14.48 4.72
C GLN A 216 -28.68 15.56 5.10
N VAL A 217 -28.85 16.21 6.23
CA VAL A 217 -27.88 17.19 6.75
C VAL A 217 -26.53 16.51 6.96
N ILE A 218 -26.52 15.36 7.60
CA ILE A 218 -25.30 14.60 7.90
C ILE A 218 -24.65 14.06 6.63
N TYR A 219 -25.34 13.19 5.89
CA TYR A 219 -24.73 12.42 4.81
C TYR A 219 -24.61 13.19 3.49
N LYS A 220 -25.53 14.09 3.18
CA LYS A 220 -25.51 14.83 1.91
C LYS A 220 -24.77 16.17 2.00
N HIS A 221 -24.85 16.86 3.15
CA HIS A 221 -24.25 18.17 3.31
C HIS A 221 -22.93 18.11 4.10
N ALA A 222 -22.94 17.61 5.33
CA ALA A 222 -21.77 17.64 6.19
C ALA A 222 -20.68 16.65 5.74
N LEU A 223 -21.02 15.37 5.50
CA LEU A 223 -20.04 14.35 5.14
C LEU A 223 -19.31 14.68 3.83
N ARG A 224 -19.99 15.31 2.87
CA ARG A 224 -19.37 15.70 1.59
C ARG A 224 -18.17 16.64 1.78
N VAL A 225 -18.21 17.50 2.78
CA VAL A 225 -17.12 18.42 3.11
C VAL A 225 -16.11 17.73 4.05
N ALA A 226 -16.62 17.01 5.04
CA ALA A 226 -15.82 16.37 6.07
C ALA A 226 -14.96 15.20 5.54
N ILE A 227 -15.27 14.64 4.36
CA ILE A 227 -14.51 13.53 3.78
C ILE A 227 -13.20 13.97 3.11
N LEU A 228 -12.99 15.26 2.85
CA LEU A 228 -11.82 15.75 2.12
C LEU A 228 -10.46 15.32 2.74
N PRO A 229 -10.25 15.41 4.07
CA PRO A 229 -9.02 14.91 4.68
C PRO A 229 -8.83 13.39 4.51
N VAL A 230 -9.94 12.63 4.51
CA VAL A 230 -9.90 11.19 4.26
C VAL A 230 -9.45 10.92 2.81
N VAL A 231 -10.00 11.61 1.83
CA VAL A 231 -9.62 11.46 0.41
C VAL A 231 -8.12 11.71 0.22
N SER A 232 -7.56 12.73 0.87
CA SER A 232 -6.11 12.99 0.83
C SER A 232 -5.27 11.85 1.40
N PHE A 233 -5.81 11.12 2.38
CA PHE A 233 -5.17 9.95 2.98
C PHE A 233 -5.29 8.69 2.11
N LEU A 234 -6.32 8.57 1.26
CA LEU A 234 -6.57 7.36 0.47
C LEU A 234 -5.46 7.03 -0.52
N GLY A 235 -4.76 8.02 -1.08
CA GLY A 235 -3.66 7.76 -2.03
C GLY A 235 -2.49 7.00 -1.40
N PRO A 236 -1.84 7.55 -0.36
CA PRO A 236 -0.80 6.85 0.39
C PRO A 236 -1.28 5.50 0.95
N LEU A 237 -2.54 5.42 1.40
CA LEU A 237 -3.14 4.19 1.90
C LEU A 237 -3.25 3.13 0.79
N ALA A 238 -3.76 3.48 -0.38
CA ALA A 238 -3.87 2.57 -1.52
C ALA A 238 -2.49 2.03 -1.92
N ALA A 239 -1.49 2.91 -2.01
CA ALA A 239 -0.12 2.50 -2.30
C ALA A 239 0.39 1.48 -1.28
N ASN A 240 0.22 1.75 0.01
CA ASN A 240 0.68 0.87 1.09
C ASN A 240 -0.03 -0.49 1.08
N LEU A 241 -1.34 -0.51 0.90
CA LEU A 241 -2.13 -1.74 0.94
C LEU A 241 -1.97 -2.60 -0.31
N LEU A 242 -1.89 -1.99 -1.50
CA LEU A 242 -1.87 -2.71 -2.78
C LEU A 242 -0.50 -3.30 -3.13
N THR A 243 0.56 -2.79 -2.51
CA THR A 243 1.92 -3.33 -2.72
C THR A 243 2.24 -4.55 -1.87
N GLY A 244 1.34 -4.90 -0.94
CA GLY A 244 1.44 -6.09 -0.11
C GLY A 244 1.91 -5.82 1.32
N SER A 245 1.52 -6.70 2.20
CA SER A 245 1.94 -6.71 3.61
C SER A 245 2.67 -8.00 3.92
N ILE A 246 3.98 -7.91 4.06
CA ILE A 246 4.86 -9.05 4.41
C ILE A 246 4.31 -9.82 5.60
N VAL A 247 3.93 -9.10 6.64
CA VAL A 247 3.50 -9.69 7.91
C VAL A 247 2.18 -10.46 7.74
N VAL A 248 1.18 -9.83 7.13
CA VAL A 248 -0.14 -10.45 6.94
C VAL A 248 -0.06 -11.60 5.94
N GLU A 249 0.65 -11.41 4.81
CA GLU A 249 0.85 -12.46 3.81
C GLU A 249 1.55 -13.69 4.40
N SER A 250 2.56 -13.49 5.26
CA SER A 250 3.27 -14.59 5.93
C SER A 250 2.40 -15.32 6.96
N ILE A 251 1.64 -14.60 7.80
CA ILE A 251 0.75 -15.20 8.81
C ILE A 251 -0.29 -16.08 8.15
N PHE A 252 -0.89 -15.63 7.06
CA PHE A 252 -1.96 -16.33 6.37
C PHE A 252 -1.50 -17.19 5.19
N SER A 253 -0.18 -17.36 5.00
CA SER A 253 0.41 -18.16 3.90
C SER A 253 -0.11 -17.75 2.51
N ILE A 254 -0.17 -16.43 2.25
CA ILE A 254 -0.60 -15.85 0.98
C ILE A 254 0.62 -15.65 0.09
N PRO A 255 0.63 -16.12 -1.18
CA PRO A 255 1.78 -16.01 -2.08
C PRO A 255 1.86 -14.62 -2.74
N GLY A 256 1.99 -13.58 -1.92
CA GLY A 256 2.07 -12.18 -2.37
C GLY A 256 3.50 -11.66 -2.49
N ALA A 257 3.62 -10.38 -2.89
CA ALA A 257 4.89 -9.71 -3.18
C ALA A 257 5.76 -9.49 -1.92
N GLY A 258 5.15 -9.42 -0.73
CA GLY A 258 5.86 -9.19 0.52
C GLY A 258 6.86 -10.30 0.85
N GLY A 259 6.51 -11.57 0.61
CA GLY A 259 7.40 -12.70 0.79
C GLY A 259 8.61 -12.65 -0.16
N PHE A 260 8.40 -12.27 -1.41
CA PHE A 260 9.49 -12.11 -2.39
C PHE A 260 10.42 -10.96 -2.04
N PHE A 261 9.89 -9.85 -1.50
CA PHE A 261 10.71 -8.75 -1.01
C PHE A 261 11.69 -9.19 0.08
N VAL A 262 11.18 -9.84 1.15
CA VAL A 262 12.04 -10.33 2.24
C VAL A 262 13.04 -11.35 1.74
N ASN A 263 12.60 -12.32 0.95
CA ASN A 263 13.48 -13.33 0.39
C ASN A 263 14.54 -12.74 -0.52
N SER A 264 14.26 -11.68 -1.26
CA SER A 264 15.26 -11.01 -2.09
C SER A 264 16.38 -10.38 -1.26
N VAL A 265 16.04 -9.78 -0.10
CA VAL A 265 17.02 -9.24 0.84
C VAL A 265 17.85 -10.36 1.48
N LEU A 266 17.18 -11.36 2.07
CA LEU A 266 17.84 -12.46 2.78
C LEU A 266 18.76 -13.29 1.86
N ASN A 267 18.32 -13.51 0.62
CA ASN A 267 19.06 -14.27 -0.37
C ASN A 267 20.01 -13.42 -1.23
N ARG A 268 20.08 -12.11 -1.00
CA ARG A 268 20.91 -11.16 -1.77
C ARG A 268 20.58 -11.19 -3.28
N ASP A 269 19.31 -11.31 -3.62
CA ASP A 269 18.83 -11.20 -5.01
C ASP A 269 18.64 -9.73 -5.38
N GLY A 270 19.71 -9.09 -5.83
CA GLY A 270 19.72 -7.65 -6.08
C GLY A 270 18.76 -7.22 -7.18
N PHE A 271 18.58 -8.02 -8.24
CA PHE A 271 17.65 -7.67 -9.32
C PHE A 271 16.19 -7.80 -8.88
N LEU A 272 15.85 -8.86 -8.15
CA LEU A 272 14.49 -9.00 -7.59
C LEU A 272 14.22 -7.90 -6.57
N LEU A 273 15.17 -7.58 -5.70
CA LEU A 273 15.04 -6.49 -4.74
C LEU A 273 14.81 -5.15 -5.45
N ALA A 274 15.62 -4.84 -6.45
CA ALA A 274 15.47 -3.61 -7.25
C ALA A 274 14.11 -3.57 -7.95
N GLY A 275 13.71 -4.66 -8.59
CA GLY A 275 12.42 -4.76 -9.29
C GLY A 275 11.23 -4.51 -8.35
N VAL A 276 11.21 -5.16 -7.18
CA VAL A 276 10.17 -4.93 -6.17
C VAL A 276 10.14 -3.47 -5.70
N VAL A 277 11.29 -2.88 -5.38
CA VAL A 277 11.38 -1.48 -4.93
C VAL A 277 10.90 -0.51 -6.01
N ILE A 278 11.31 -0.70 -7.26
CA ILE A 278 10.92 0.16 -8.38
C ILE A 278 9.41 0.09 -8.62
N VAL A 279 8.85 -1.12 -8.65
CA VAL A 279 7.40 -1.29 -8.84
C VAL A 279 6.62 -0.73 -7.67
N TYR A 280 7.09 -0.96 -6.43
CA TYR A 280 6.50 -0.36 -5.24
C TYR A 280 6.47 1.18 -5.34
N CYS A 281 7.62 1.80 -5.62
CA CYS A 281 7.71 3.25 -5.75
C CYS A 281 6.85 3.78 -6.90
N THR A 282 6.80 3.07 -8.03
CA THR A 282 5.96 3.43 -9.18
C THR A 282 4.48 3.44 -8.79
N LEU A 283 4.00 2.37 -8.14
CA LEU A 283 2.63 2.29 -7.66
C LEU A 283 2.32 3.38 -6.62
N LEU A 284 3.24 3.62 -5.67
CA LEU A 284 3.08 4.65 -4.66
C LEU A 284 2.90 6.03 -5.29
N VAL A 285 3.75 6.40 -6.25
CA VAL A 285 3.68 7.71 -6.89
C VAL A 285 2.44 7.83 -7.79
N LEU A 286 2.05 6.75 -8.48
CA LEU A 286 0.83 6.72 -9.30
C LEU A 286 -0.43 6.88 -8.43
N PHE A 287 -0.54 6.16 -7.32
CA PHE A 287 -1.69 6.29 -6.41
C PHE A 287 -1.75 7.67 -5.75
N ASN A 288 -0.60 8.25 -5.40
CA ASN A 288 -0.56 9.63 -4.92
C ASN A 288 -1.02 10.62 -6.01
N LEU A 289 -0.60 10.43 -7.27
CA LEU A 289 -1.08 11.26 -8.38
C LEU A 289 -2.59 11.15 -8.56
N VAL A 290 -3.14 9.93 -8.49
CA VAL A 290 -4.60 9.70 -8.55
C VAL A 290 -5.31 10.42 -7.40
N ALA A 291 -4.79 10.32 -6.18
CA ALA A 291 -5.35 11.02 -5.03
C ALA A 291 -5.30 12.54 -5.19
N ASP A 292 -4.19 13.09 -5.67
CA ASP A 292 -4.06 14.53 -5.95
C ASP A 292 -5.06 15.02 -7.00
N ILE A 293 -5.30 14.22 -8.05
CA ILE A 293 -6.31 14.53 -9.08
C ILE A 293 -7.72 14.48 -8.48
N LEU A 294 -8.04 13.44 -7.70
CA LEU A 294 -9.33 13.31 -7.05
C LEU A 294 -9.58 14.46 -6.07
N TYR A 295 -8.55 14.85 -5.32
CA TYR A 295 -8.63 16.00 -4.41
C TYR A 295 -8.90 17.31 -5.17
N GLY A 296 -8.20 17.56 -6.27
CA GLY A 296 -8.42 18.73 -7.13
C GLY A 296 -9.80 18.78 -7.80
N VAL A 297 -10.41 17.61 -8.06
CA VAL A 297 -11.80 17.52 -8.58
C VAL A 297 -12.83 17.79 -7.47
N LEU A 298 -12.58 17.33 -6.24
CA LEU A 298 -13.49 17.48 -5.11
C LEU A 298 -13.46 18.89 -4.52
N ASP A 299 -12.28 19.48 -4.42
CA ASP A 299 -12.10 20.85 -3.92
C ASP A 299 -11.55 21.78 -5.01
N ARG A 300 -12.46 22.47 -5.69
CA ARG A 300 -12.12 23.45 -6.75
C ARG A 300 -11.39 24.69 -6.24
N ARG A 301 -11.29 24.90 -4.92
CA ARG A 301 -10.60 26.08 -4.34
C ARG A 301 -9.09 25.98 -4.47
N ILE A 302 -8.54 24.77 -4.53
CA ILE A 302 -7.08 24.53 -4.61
C ILE A 302 -6.51 24.89 -5.98
N ILE A 303 -7.30 24.84 -7.05
CA ILE A 303 -6.86 25.13 -8.42
C ILE A 303 -6.59 26.64 -8.65
N LEU A 304 -7.00 27.48 -7.72
CA LEU A 304 -6.87 28.94 -7.85
C LEU A 304 -5.58 29.53 -7.23
N TYR A 305 -4.75 28.73 -6.59
CA TYR A 305 -3.55 29.20 -5.87
C TYR A 305 -2.21 28.67 -6.42
N ASP A 306 -2.20 27.96 -7.56
CA ASP A 306 -1.02 27.58 -8.36
C ASP A 306 -1.09 28.28 -9.76
#